data_a9237a4e8fdb82aaedc6f784da186b0c
#
_entry.id   a9237a4e8fdb82aaedc6f784da186b0c
#
_cell.length_a   1.000
_cell.length_b   1.000
_cell.length_c   1.000
_cell.angle_alpha   90.00
_cell.angle_beta   90.00
_cell.angle_gamma   90.00
#
_symmetry.space_group_name_H-M   'P 1'
#
loop_
_entity.id
_entity.type
_entity.pdbx_description
1 polymer ?
#
loop_
_entity_poly.entity_id
_entity_poly.type
_entity_poly.pdbx_seq_one_letter_code
_entity_poly.pdbx_strand_id
1 'polypeptide(L)'
;MTITLQDVAGILGLPTDGTVVIGSTSEDWHAACAAVFGHVPEAGEFHHSGDLRISFLDRHYTRWTDHEGNHAAEIYFTKAHIALMLGTWLLADKSGGSNFGCRLVPLLGGGFEEIGRFSWGSAVLTHLFRNLCEVTDARRSDMGGCHILLQIWAWIRFPPIAPPLPPHHPEPGTHYGCRFNVVQKFKPHEVTHYRATLDTLCR
;
A
#
# COMPACT_ATOMS: atom_id res chain seq x y z
N MET A 1 14.03 17.42 6.19
CA MET A 1 13.17 17.19 5.00
C MET A 1 12.32 15.96 5.26
N THR A 2 11.04 15.96 4.90
CA THR A 2 10.12 14.84 5.15
C THR A 2 9.14 14.71 4.00
N ILE A 3 8.49 13.54 3.88
CA ILE A 3 7.39 13.29 2.93
C ILE A 3 6.18 14.11 3.35
N THR A 4 5.50 14.73 2.38
CA THR A 4 4.30 15.56 2.60
C THR A 4 3.08 14.94 1.93
N LEU A 5 1.88 15.46 2.25
CA LEU A 5 0.64 15.05 1.55
C LEU A 5 0.66 15.39 0.06
N GLN A 6 1.36 16.46 -0.34
CA GLN A 6 1.54 16.78 -1.76
C GLN A 6 2.41 15.74 -2.47
N ASP A 7 3.46 15.21 -1.80
CA ASP A 7 4.25 14.13 -2.35
C ASP A 7 3.39 12.85 -2.52
N VAL A 8 2.53 12.54 -1.55
CA VAL A 8 1.60 11.39 -1.64
C VAL A 8 0.64 11.56 -2.81
N ALA A 9 -0.01 12.71 -2.93
CA ALA A 9 -0.92 12.99 -4.04
C ALA A 9 -0.21 12.93 -5.39
N GLY A 10 0.99 13.51 -5.51
CA GLY A 10 1.76 13.52 -6.76
C GLY A 10 2.35 12.17 -7.14
N ILE A 11 2.79 11.36 -6.17
CA ILE A 11 3.46 10.07 -6.43
C ILE A 11 2.46 8.94 -6.60
N LEU A 12 1.45 8.86 -5.70
CA LEU A 12 0.49 7.74 -5.66
C LEU A 12 -0.85 8.07 -6.30
N GLY A 13 -1.17 9.34 -6.55
CA GLY A 13 -2.48 9.76 -7.06
C GLY A 13 -3.63 9.55 -6.06
N LEU A 14 -3.33 9.36 -4.77
CA LEU A 14 -4.34 9.12 -3.75
C LEU A 14 -4.93 10.42 -3.21
N PRO A 15 -6.25 10.45 -2.88
CA PRO A 15 -6.87 11.60 -2.23
C PRO A 15 -6.25 11.83 -0.85
N THR A 16 -5.89 13.06 -0.56
CA THR A 16 -5.27 13.50 0.71
C THR A 16 -6.23 14.33 1.58
N ASP A 17 -7.38 14.65 1.04
CA ASP A 17 -8.53 15.27 1.68
C ASP A 17 -9.71 14.29 1.71
N GLY A 18 -10.81 14.69 2.37
CA GLY A 18 -12.02 13.89 2.46
C GLY A 18 -12.22 13.23 3.83
N THR A 19 -13.01 12.16 3.86
CA THR A 19 -13.38 11.46 5.10
C THR A 19 -12.18 10.75 5.69
N VAL A 20 -11.99 10.90 7.00
CA VAL A 20 -10.88 10.26 7.71
C VAL A 20 -11.04 8.73 7.68
N VAL A 21 -9.94 8.03 7.40
CA VAL A 21 -9.88 6.56 7.43
C VAL A 21 -9.79 6.11 8.90
N ILE A 22 -10.92 5.66 9.45
CA ILE A 22 -11.00 5.12 10.81
C ILE A 22 -11.52 3.69 10.72
N GLY A 23 -10.72 2.73 11.18
CA GLY A 23 -11.11 1.33 11.22
C GLY A 23 -12.12 1.03 12.32
N SER A 24 -12.99 0.05 12.11
CA SER A 24 -13.87 -0.50 13.14
C SER A 24 -13.12 -1.50 14.02
N THR A 25 -13.54 -1.64 15.27
CA THR A 25 -12.97 -2.61 16.23
C THR A 25 -14.00 -3.56 16.83
N SER A 26 -15.28 -3.42 16.50
CA SER A 26 -16.41 -4.11 17.11
C SER A 26 -17.29 -4.86 16.12
N GLU A 27 -16.74 -5.32 14.99
CA GLU A 27 -17.48 -6.00 13.93
C GLU A 27 -17.38 -7.52 14.03
N ASP A 28 -18.40 -8.22 13.56
CA ASP A 28 -18.29 -9.61 13.16
C ASP A 28 -17.53 -9.68 11.82
N TRP A 29 -16.24 -10.02 11.88
CA TRP A 29 -15.38 -10.03 10.69
C TRP A 29 -15.79 -11.07 9.66
N HIS A 30 -16.43 -12.18 10.05
CA HIS A 30 -16.95 -13.15 9.10
C HIS A 30 -18.10 -12.55 8.29
N ALA A 31 -19.05 -11.91 8.97
CA ALA A 31 -20.19 -11.24 8.32
C ALA A 31 -19.72 -10.05 7.48
N ALA A 32 -18.78 -9.24 7.98
CA ALA A 32 -18.24 -8.08 7.25
C ALA A 32 -17.52 -8.52 5.96
N CYS A 33 -16.68 -9.55 6.01
CA CYS A 33 -16.00 -10.10 4.84
C CYS A 33 -17.01 -10.69 3.83
N ALA A 34 -18.04 -11.41 4.31
CA ALA A 34 -19.09 -11.94 3.44
C ALA A 34 -19.83 -10.82 2.69
N ALA A 35 -20.16 -9.72 3.38
CA ALA A 35 -20.85 -8.58 2.78
C ALA A 35 -19.99 -7.82 1.76
N VAL A 36 -18.69 -7.69 2.02
CA VAL A 36 -17.78 -6.89 1.19
C VAL A 36 -17.20 -7.70 0.03
N PHE A 37 -16.87 -8.98 0.27
CA PHE A 37 -16.17 -9.85 -0.68
C PHE A 37 -17.05 -11.01 -1.19
N GLY A 38 -18.27 -11.18 -0.69
CA GLY A 38 -19.17 -12.27 -1.13
C GLY A 38 -18.80 -13.67 -0.64
N HIS A 39 -17.74 -13.81 0.16
CA HIS A 39 -17.28 -15.08 0.73
C HIS A 39 -17.04 -14.96 2.23
N VAL A 40 -17.41 -16.01 2.97
CA VAL A 40 -17.16 -16.09 4.42
C VAL A 40 -15.79 -16.73 4.65
N PRO A 41 -14.82 -16.02 5.23
CA PRO A 41 -13.53 -16.63 5.57
C PRO A 41 -13.69 -17.70 6.65
N GLU A 42 -12.94 -18.80 6.56
CA GLU A 42 -12.85 -19.80 7.62
C GLU A 42 -11.93 -19.30 8.75
N ALA A 43 -12.02 -19.93 9.94
CA ALA A 43 -11.22 -19.56 11.11
C ALA A 43 -9.70 -19.56 10.83
N GLY A 44 -9.21 -20.47 9.98
CA GLY A 44 -7.81 -20.58 9.60
C GLY A 44 -7.32 -19.48 8.63
N GLU A 45 -8.24 -18.68 8.09
CA GLU A 45 -7.93 -17.58 7.15
C GLU A 45 -7.72 -16.24 7.85
N PHE A 46 -7.95 -16.21 9.17
CA PHE A 46 -7.54 -15.10 10.00
C PHE A 46 -6.17 -15.35 10.64
N HIS A 47 -5.36 -14.32 10.69
CA HIS A 47 -4.13 -14.32 11.46
C HIS A 47 -4.45 -14.21 12.96
N HIS A 48 -3.51 -14.54 13.83
CA HIS A 48 -3.67 -14.43 15.28
C HIS A 48 -3.99 -13.01 15.78
N SER A 49 -3.63 -11.99 15.02
CA SER A 49 -3.98 -10.59 15.26
C SER A 49 -5.44 -10.23 14.91
N GLY A 50 -6.18 -11.16 14.31
CA GLY A 50 -7.52 -10.91 13.79
C GLY A 50 -7.56 -10.31 12.39
N ASP A 51 -6.41 -10.19 11.71
CA ASP A 51 -6.33 -9.70 10.35
C ASP A 51 -6.60 -10.82 9.32
N LEU A 52 -7.21 -10.47 8.19
CA LEU A 52 -7.50 -11.41 7.10
C LEU A 52 -6.23 -11.75 6.33
N ARG A 53 -5.96 -13.03 6.11
CA ARG A 53 -4.85 -13.46 5.27
C ARG A 53 -5.09 -13.05 3.81
N ILE A 54 -4.10 -12.47 3.18
CA ILE A 54 -4.15 -12.10 1.75
C ILE A 54 -4.41 -13.32 0.87
N SER A 55 -3.91 -14.50 1.23
CA SER A 55 -4.15 -15.75 0.52
C SER A 55 -5.65 -16.12 0.37
N PHE A 56 -6.51 -15.65 1.25
CA PHE A 56 -7.96 -15.79 1.09
C PHE A 56 -8.46 -15.01 -0.14
N LEU A 57 -8.07 -13.74 -0.26
CA LEU A 57 -8.46 -12.90 -1.39
C LEU A 57 -7.85 -13.43 -2.71
N ASP A 58 -6.58 -13.82 -2.69
CA ASP A 58 -5.92 -14.40 -3.86
C ASP A 58 -6.62 -15.66 -4.36
N ARG A 59 -7.06 -16.53 -3.46
CA ARG A 59 -7.75 -17.79 -3.83
C ARG A 59 -9.06 -17.54 -4.58
N HIS A 60 -9.84 -16.55 -4.16
CA HIS A 60 -11.16 -16.30 -4.70
C HIS A 60 -11.16 -15.31 -5.87
N TYR A 61 -10.11 -14.46 -6.01
CA TYR A 61 -10.11 -13.31 -6.92
C TYR A 61 -8.86 -13.22 -7.79
N THR A 62 -8.33 -14.35 -8.25
CA THR A 62 -7.11 -14.39 -9.08
C THR A 62 -7.37 -13.92 -10.51
N ARG A 63 -8.51 -14.27 -11.11
CA ARG A 63 -8.80 -14.02 -12.51
C ARG A 63 -10.10 -13.25 -12.70
N TRP A 64 -10.02 -12.15 -13.45
CA TRP A 64 -11.20 -11.38 -13.83
C TRP A 64 -12.21 -12.19 -14.62
N THR A 65 -11.76 -13.05 -15.55
CA THR A 65 -12.63 -13.85 -16.42
C THR A 65 -13.59 -14.76 -15.68
N ASP A 66 -13.29 -15.12 -14.43
CA ASP A 66 -14.16 -15.98 -13.61
C ASP A 66 -15.35 -15.21 -13.03
N HIS A 67 -15.32 -13.89 -13.12
CA HIS A 67 -16.32 -12.96 -12.55
C HIS A 67 -17.04 -12.12 -13.61
N GLU A 68 -16.53 -12.11 -14.85
CA GLU A 68 -17.03 -11.31 -15.96
C GLU A 68 -18.50 -11.66 -16.29
N GLY A 69 -19.30 -10.61 -16.50
CA GLY A 69 -20.72 -10.77 -16.82
C GLY A 69 -21.65 -10.98 -15.61
N ASN A 70 -21.11 -11.07 -14.41
CA ASN A 70 -21.87 -11.05 -13.16
C ASN A 70 -21.56 -9.78 -12.37
N HIS A 71 -22.43 -8.80 -12.44
CA HIS A 71 -22.21 -7.49 -11.83
C HIS A 71 -21.86 -7.54 -10.32
N ALA A 72 -22.50 -8.43 -9.56
CA ALA A 72 -22.18 -8.58 -8.14
C ALA A 72 -20.75 -9.16 -7.95
N ALA A 73 -20.39 -10.16 -8.74
CA ALA A 73 -19.06 -10.78 -8.69
C ALA A 73 -17.95 -9.79 -9.12
N GLU A 74 -18.23 -8.94 -10.10
CA GLU A 74 -17.32 -7.88 -10.54
C GLU A 74 -17.07 -6.84 -9.43
N ILE A 75 -18.11 -6.47 -8.67
CA ILE A 75 -17.97 -5.58 -7.51
C ILE A 75 -17.12 -6.24 -6.43
N TYR A 76 -17.36 -7.50 -6.09
CA TYR A 76 -16.58 -8.24 -5.11
C TYR A 76 -15.12 -8.38 -5.54
N PHE A 77 -14.87 -8.71 -6.80
CA PHE A 77 -13.53 -8.78 -7.39
C PHE A 77 -12.79 -7.45 -7.24
N THR A 78 -13.44 -6.33 -7.60
CA THR A 78 -12.84 -5.01 -7.53
C THR A 78 -12.52 -4.60 -6.08
N LYS A 79 -13.46 -4.85 -5.15
CA LYS A 79 -13.24 -4.58 -3.71
C LYS A 79 -12.12 -5.44 -3.12
N ALA A 80 -12.02 -6.71 -3.52
CA ALA A 80 -10.94 -7.59 -3.11
C ALA A 80 -9.58 -7.08 -3.61
N HIS A 81 -9.49 -6.58 -4.84
CA HIS A 81 -8.26 -5.99 -5.37
C HIS A 81 -7.89 -4.68 -4.68
N ILE A 82 -8.85 -3.84 -4.30
CA ILE A 82 -8.59 -2.66 -3.46
C ILE A 82 -8.02 -3.11 -2.11
N ALA A 83 -8.61 -4.12 -1.47
CA ALA A 83 -8.10 -4.68 -0.21
C ALA A 83 -6.69 -5.26 -0.36
N LEU A 84 -6.40 -5.98 -1.46
CA LEU A 84 -5.07 -6.47 -1.79
C LEU A 84 -4.06 -5.32 -1.89
N MET A 85 -4.36 -4.27 -2.64
CA MET A 85 -3.48 -3.10 -2.77
C MET A 85 -3.25 -2.40 -1.43
N LEU A 86 -4.31 -2.24 -0.63
CA LEU A 86 -4.20 -1.65 0.70
C LEU A 86 -3.33 -2.50 1.62
N GLY A 87 -3.53 -3.82 1.67
CA GLY A 87 -2.83 -4.72 2.58
C GLY A 87 -1.39 -5.00 2.18
N THR A 88 -1.11 -5.13 0.88
CA THR A 88 0.24 -5.51 0.42
C THR A 88 1.18 -4.33 0.21
N TRP A 89 0.66 -3.16 -0.19
CA TRP A 89 1.50 -2.07 -0.70
C TRP A 89 1.33 -0.77 0.06
N LEU A 90 0.09 -0.36 0.32
CA LEU A 90 -0.20 0.99 0.83
C LEU A 90 -0.15 1.05 2.36
N LEU A 91 -0.78 0.09 3.03
CA LEU A 91 -0.86 -0.02 4.48
C LEU A 91 -0.24 -1.34 4.96
N ALA A 92 0.76 -1.85 4.23
CA ALA A 92 1.43 -3.10 4.53
C ALA A 92 1.91 -3.15 5.99
N ASP A 93 1.65 -4.27 6.64
CA ASP A 93 2.17 -4.56 7.96
C ASP A 93 3.63 -5.08 7.88
N LYS A 94 4.19 -5.42 9.04
CA LYS A 94 5.56 -5.96 9.16
C LYS A 94 5.70 -7.38 8.64
N SER A 95 4.58 -8.06 8.34
CA SER A 95 4.58 -9.41 7.77
C SER A 95 4.86 -9.44 6.25
N GLY A 96 5.28 -8.31 5.68
CA GLY A 96 5.55 -8.20 4.24
C GLY A 96 4.28 -8.16 3.39
N GLY A 97 3.17 -7.68 3.94
CA GLY A 97 1.89 -7.57 3.23
C GLY A 97 1.17 -8.92 3.10
N SER A 98 1.36 -9.84 4.05
CA SER A 98 0.66 -11.14 4.05
C SER A 98 -0.74 -11.07 4.64
N ASN A 99 -1.09 -9.96 5.30
CA ASN A 99 -2.38 -9.78 5.98
C ASN A 99 -3.02 -8.44 5.61
N PHE A 100 -4.35 -8.43 5.63
CA PHE A 100 -5.16 -7.23 5.47
C PHE A 100 -5.92 -6.95 6.78
N GLY A 101 -5.81 -5.74 7.29
CA GLY A 101 -6.44 -5.35 8.54
C GLY A 101 -7.96 -5.39 8.47
N CYS A 102 -8.61 -6.34 9.15
CA CYS A 102 -10.06 -6.51 9.14
C CYS A 102 -10.81 -5.25 9.52
N ARG A 103 -10.23 -4.39 10.37
CA ARG A 103 -10.78 -3.09 10.74
C ARG A 103 -11.08 -2.16 9.56
N LEU A 104 -10.45 -2.39 8.40
CA LEU A 104 -10.67 -1.61 7.17
C LEU A 104 -11.76 -2.20 6.26
N VAL A 105 -12.18 -3.46 6.49
CA VAL A 105 -13.21 -4.13 5.69
C VAL A 105 -14.51 -3.31 5.61
N PRO A 106 -15.06 -2.76 6.71
CA PRO A 106 -16.29 -1.99 6.66
C PRO A 106 -16.19 -0.73 5.77
N LEU A 107 -15.00 -0.14 5.63
CA LEU A 107 -14.78 1.02 4.76
C LEU A 107 -14.92 0.69 3.27
N LEU A 108 -14.81 -0.59 2.91
CA LEU A 108 -15.04 -1.10 1.56
C LEU A 108 -16.48 -1.56 1.35
N GLY A 109 -17.36 -1.48 2.36
CA GLY A 109 -18.75 -1.91 2.31
C GLY A 109 -19.62 -1.07 1.37
N GLY A 110 -19.33 0.22 1.27
CA GLY A 110 -20.06 1.17 0.44
C GLY A 110 -19.84 1.04 -1.06
N GLY A 111 -20.42 1.97 -1.83
CA GLY A 111 -20.15 2.12 -3.26
C GLY A 111 -18.74 2.68 -3.52
N PHE A 112 -18.26 2.54 -4.77
CA PHE A 112 -16.91 3.02 -5.14
C PHE A 112 -16.73 4.53 -4.95
N GLU A 113 -17.78 5.33 -5.11
CA GLU A 113 -17.74 6.76 -4.82
C GLU A 113 -17.52 7.04 -3.33
N GLU A 114 -18.15 6.26 -2.44
CA GLU A 114 -17.96 6.39 -1.00
C GLU A 114 -16.55 5.98 -0.60
N ILE A 115 -16.05 4.87 -1.15
CA ILE A 115 -14.68 4.39 -0.95
C ILE A 115 -13.68 5.47 -1.42
N GLY A 116 -13.97 6.12 -2.54
CA GLY A 116 -13.14 7.18 -3.11
C GLY A 116 -13.15 8.49 -2.29
N ARG A 117 -14.13 8.71 -1.41
CA ARG A 117 -14.20 9.90 -0.55
C ARG A 117 -13.32 9.84 0.68
N PHE A 118 -12.76 8.68 0.99
CA PHE A 118 -11.82 8.57 2.11
C PHE A 118 -10.46 9.19 1.76
N SER A 119 -9.84 9.82 2.75
CA SER A 119 -8.48 10.39 2.66
C SER A 119 -7.42 9.28 2.74
N TRP A 120 -7.41 8.38 1.75
CA TRP A 120 -6.48 7.24 1.71
C TRP A 120 -5.01 7.67 1.73
N GLY A 121 -4.68 8.78 1.07
CA GLY A 121 -3.33 9.32 1.06
C GLY A 121 -2.85 9.76 2.44
N SER A 122 -3.73 10.36 3.24
CA SER A 122 -3.42 10.74 4.63
C SER A 122 -3.23 9.51 5.50
N ALA A 123 -4.03 8.46 5.31
CA ALA A 123 -3.89 7.20 6.02
C ALA A 123 -2.54 6.52 5.70
N VAL A 124 -2.17 6.45 4.41
CA VAL A 124 -0.91 5.88 3.95
C VAL A 124 0.29 6.63 4.55
N LEU A 125 0.26 7.97 4.52
CA LEU A 125 1.35 8.77 5.08
C LEU A 125 1.48 8.59 6.59
N THR A 126 0.36 8.60 7.31
CA THR A 126 0.34 8.39 8.77
C THR A 126 0.86 7.01 9.14
N HIS A 127 0.43 5.98 8.40
CA HIS A 127 0.91 4.61 8.59
C HIS A 127 2.41 4.48 8.33
N LEU A 128 2.91 5.09 7.25
CA LEU A 128 4.34 5.11 6.92
C LEU A 128 5.14 5.81 8.03
N PHE A 129 4.72 7.00 8.50
CA PHE A 129 5.43 7.71 9.56
C PHE A 129 5.47 6.93 10.86
N ARG A 130 4.37 6.30 11.25
CA ARG A 130 4.35 5.42 12.42
C ARG A 130 5.40 4.32 12.30
N ASN A 131 5.46 3.63 11.15
CA ASN A 131 6.45 2.57 10.93
C ASN A 131 7.89 3.11 10.90
N LEU A 132 8.12 4.28 10.30
CA LEU A 132 9.44 4.93 10.33
C LEU A 132 9.87 5.28 11.75
N CYS A 133 8.98 5.78 12.61
CA CYS A 133 9.27 6.02 14.03
C CYS A 133 9.59 4.71 14.77
N GLU A 134 8.88 3.63 14.46
CA GLU A 134 9.12 2.34 15.13
C GLU A 134 10.47 1.71 14.77
N VAL A 135 10.96 1.87 13.54
CA VAL A 135 12.28 1.33 13.12
C VAL A 135 13.47 2.16 13.60
N THR A 136 13.24 3.30 14.25
CA THR A 136 14.32 4.00 14.96
C THR A 136 14.81 3.22 16.19
N ASP A 137 14.01 2.26 16.69
CA ASP A 137 14.45 1.30 17.70
C ASP A 137 15.38 0.25 17.03
N ALA A 138 16.66 0.28 17.39
CA ALA A 138 17.70 -0.60 16.83
C ALA A 138 17.43 -2.11 17.02
N ARG A 139 16.46 -2.50 17.86
CA ARG A 139 16.04 -3.88 18.05
C ARG A 139 15.06 -4.37 16.98
N ARG A 140 14.58 -3.47 16.11
CA ARG A 140 13.64 -3.81 15.04
C ARG A 140 14.37 -3.97 13.73
N SER A 141 14.07 -5.07 13.02
CA SER A 141 14.63 -5.40 11.70
C SER A 141 13.66 -5.15 10.55
N ASP A 142 12.36 -5.07 10.86
CA ASP A 142 11.32 -5.05 9.85
C ASP A 142 10.49 -3.76 9.90
N MET A 143 10.16 -3.24 8.73
CA MET A 143 9.37 -2.04 8.56
C MET A 143 8.11 -2.33 7.74
N GLY A 144 6.96 -1.88 8.22
CA GLY A 144 5.73 -1.81 7.44
C GLY A 144 5.59 -0.46 6.72
N GLY A 145 4.46 -0.29 6.04
CA GLY A 145 4.12 0.94 5.35
C GLY A 145 4.45 0.95 3.86
N CYS A 146 4.13 2.06 3.20
CA CYS A 146 4.28 2.21 1.75
C CYS A 146 5.74 2.46 1.35
N HIS A 147 6.51 1.40 1.16
CA HIS A 147 7.94 1.49 0.77
C HIS A 147 8.12 2.12 -0.61
N ILE A 148 7.17 1.90 -1.54
CA ILE A 148 7.19 2.49 -2.88
C ILE A 148 7.15 4.02 -2.80
N LEU A 149 6.29 4.57 -1.94
CA LEU A 149 6.23 6.01 -1.70
C LEU A 149 7.57 6.54 -1.19
N LEU A 150 8.13 5.90 -0.18
CA LEU A 150 9.43 6.30 0.40
C LEU A 150 10.55 6.24 -0.64
N GLN A 151 10.61 5.17 -1.44
CA GLN A 151 11.63 4.96 -2.45
C GLN A 151 11.56 6.00 -3.57
N ILE A 152 10.37 6.21 -4.15
CA ILE A 152 10.19 7.18 -5.23
C ILE A 152 10.45 8.60 -4.72
N TRP A 153 9.96 8.93 -3.53
CA TRP A 153 10.24 10.21 -2.88
C TRP A 153 11.74 10.44 -2.70
N ALA A 154 12.47 9.42 -2.23
CA ALA A 154 13.91 9.51 -2.06
C ALA A 154 14.64 9.73 -3.40
N TRP A 155 14.26 9.04 -4.46
CA TRP A 155 14.84 9.23 -5.80
C TRP A 155 14.58 10.61 -6.38
N ILE A 156 13.39 11.18 -6.13
CA ILE A 156 13.06 12.54 -6.57
C ILE A 156 13.88 13.59 -5.81
N ARG A 157 14.10 13.38 -4.52
CA ARG A 157 14.76 14.36 -3.63
C ARG A 157 16.28 14.21 -3.61
N PHE A 158 16.79 13.03 -3.90
CA PHE A 158 18.22 12.70 -3.86
C PHE A 158 18.65 12.05 -5.19
N PRO A 159 18.77 12.83 -6.29
CA PRO A 159 19.14 12.30 -7.60
C PRO A 159 20.39 11.40 -7.62
N PRO A 160 21.43 11.62 -6.79
CA PRO A 160 22.62 10.77 -6.79
C PRO A 160 22.39 9.30 -6.40
N ILE A 161 21.26 9.00 -5.72
CA ILE A 161 20.87 7.63 -5.36
C ILE A 161 19.76 7.07 -6.26
N ALA A 162 19.24 7.89 -7.18
CA ALA A 162 18.19 7.47 -8.08
C ALA A 162 18.76 6.59 -9.21
N PRO A 163 17.98 5.60 -9.70
CA PRO A 163 18.32 4.88 -10.91
C PRO A 163 18.37 5.85 -12.10
N PRO A 164 19.14 5.55 -13.16
CA PRO A 164 19.17 6.37 -14.36
C PRO A 164 17.77 6.46 -14.95
N LEU A 165 17.39 7.68 -15.37
CA LEU A 165 16.14 7.90 -16.07
C LEU A 165 16.19 7.20 -17.44
N PRO A 166 15.07 6.61 -17.91
CA PRO A 166 15.00 6.05 -19.24
C PRO A 166 15.22 7.15 -20.29
N PRO A 167 15.77 6.80 -21.48
CA PRO A 167 16.11 7.77 -22.53
C PRO A 167 14.91 8.51 -23.12
N HIS A 168 13.70 8.01 -22.91
CA HIS A 168 12.47 8.65 -23.35
C HIS A 168 11.76 9.28 -22.16
N HIS A 169 11.40 10.55 -22.29
CA HIS A 169 10.53 11.21 -21.31
C HIS A 169 9.18 10.50 -21.29
N PRO A 170 8.64 10.17 -20.09
CA PRO A 170 7.29 9.64 -20.01
C PRO A 170 6.29 10.66 -20.59
N GLU A 171 5.25 10.14 -21.24
CA GLU A 171 4.16 10.94 -21.79
C GLU A 171 3.57 11.90 -20.75
N PRO A 172 3.11 13.11 -21.15
CA PRO A 172 2.43 14.02 -20.25
C PRO A 172 1.26 13.30 -19.53
N GLY A 173 1.18 13.42 -18.21
CA GLY A 173 0.19 12.74 -17.40
C GLY A 173 0.62 11.38 -16.84
N THR A 174 1.79 10.89 -17.18
CA THR A 174 2.33 9.65 -16.61
C THR A 174 2.71 9.84 -15.14
N HIS A 175 2.31 8.90 -14.28
CA HIS A 175 2.63 8.94 -12.85
C HIS A 175 4.13 8.96 -12.59
N TYR A 176 4.54 9.64 -11.51
CA TYR A 176 5.95 9.81 -11.15
C TYR A 176 6.71 8.48 -11.03
N GLY A 177 6.07 7.41 -10.58
CA GLY A 177 6.69 6.08 -10.49
C GLY A 177 7.14 5.50 -11.82
N CYS A 178 6.45 5.81 -12.91
CA CYS A 178 6.81 5.33 -14.25
C CYS A 178 8.05 6.03 -14.84
N ARG A 179 8.55 7.09 -14.19
CA ARG A 179 9.77 7.78 -14.60
C ARG A 179 11.04 6.98 -14.31
N PHE A 180 10.96 5.97 -13.46
CA PHE A 180 12.10 5.18 -13.03
C PHE A 180 11.99 3.77 -13.58
N ASN A 181 12.97 3.35 -14.36
CA ASN A 181 13.03 1.97 -14.85
C ASN A 181 13.76 1.10 -13.81
N VAL A 182 12.99 0.43 -12.95
CA VAL A 182 13.55 -0.39 -11.86
C VAL A 182 13.72 -1.81 -12.32
N VAL A 183 14.84 -2.13 -12.95
CA VAL A 183 15.23 -3.51 -13.27
C VAL A 183 16.35 -4.02 -12.35
N GLN A 184 16.88 -3.20 -11.46
CA GLN A 184 18.02 -3.57 -10.63
C GLN A 184 17.62 -4.40 -9.40
N LYS A 185 18.15 -5.62 -9.33
CA LYS A 185 18.21 -6.36 -8.07
C LYS A 185 19.21 -5.66 -7.14
N PHE A 186 18.74 -5.25 -5.98
CA PHE A 186 19.55 -4.63 -4.94
C PHE A 186 20.70 -5.56 -4.51
N LYS A 187 21.93 -5.05 -4.49
CA LYS A 187 23.10 -5.81 -4.01
C LYS A 187 23.49 -5.31 -2.63
N PRO A 188 23.76 -6.18 -1.65
CA PRO A 188 24.05 -5.78 -0.27
C PRO A 188 25.21 -4.77 -0.11
N HIS A 189 26.22 -4.84 -1.01
CA HIS A 189 27.35 -3.91 -0.97
C HIS A 189 26.98 -2.47 -1.41
N GLU A 190 25.86 -2.28 -2.08
CA GLU A 190 25.38 -0.95 -2.50
C GLU A 190 24.88 -0.13 -1.31
N VAL A 191 24.46 -0.77 -0.20
CA VAL A 191 24.00 -0.07 1.02
C VAL A 191 25.07 0.87 1.54
N THR A 192 26.32 0.41 1.63
CA THR A 192 27.45 1.21 2.13
C THR A 192 27.71 2.40 1.20
N HIS A 193 27.61 2.18 -0.11
CA HIS A 193 27.78 3.24 -1.11
C HIS A 193 26.66 4.29 -1.00
N TYR A 194 25.39 3.89 -0.93
CA TYR A 194 24.27 4.82 -0.78
C TYR A 194 24.36 5.60 0.54
N ARG A 195 24.75 4.94 1.62
CA ARG A 195 24.94 5.60 2.91
C ARG A 195 26.03 6.67 2.83
N ALA A 196 27.20 6.35 2.29
CA ALA A 196 28.28 7.29 2.09
C ALA A 196 27.86 8.49 1.22
N THR A 197 27.09 8.23 0.14
CA THR A 197 26.56 9.28 -0.73
C THR A 197 25.60 10.20 0.03
N LEU A 198 24.66 9.65 0.80
CA LEU A 198 23.72 10.45 1.61
C LEU A 198 24.43 11.26 2.69
N ASP A 199 25.44 10.71 3.35
CA ASP A 199 26.23 11.42 4.36
C ASP A 199 26.99 12.62 3.78
N THR A 200 27.36 12.59 2.49
CA THR A 200 27.98 13.74 1.81
C THR A 200 26.98 14.83 1.45
N LEU A 201 25.70 14.52 1.27
CA LEU A 201 24.65 15.49 0.97
C LEU A 201 24.15 16.26 2.22
N CYS A 202 24.47 15.76 3.41
CA CYS A 202 24.09 16.37 4.68
C CYS A 202 25.15 17.33 5.25
N ARG A 203 26.26 17.52 4.55
CA ARG A 203 27.34 18.48 4.88
C ARG A 203 27.21 19.74 4.04
#